data_e5af2f9a69a95d05eb2547d1ac3e55b6
#
_entry.id   e5af2f9a69a95d05eb2547d1ac3e55b6
#
_cell.length_a   1.000
_cell.length_b   1.000
_cell.length_c   1.000
_cell.angle_alpha   90.00
_cell.angle_beta   90.00
_cell.angle_gamma   90.00
#
_symmetry.space_group_name_H-M   'P 1'
#
loop_
_entity.id
_entity.type
_entity.pdbx_description
1 polymer ?
#
loop_
_entity_poly.entity_id
_entity_poly.type
_entity_poly.pdbx_seq_one_letter_code
_entity_poly.pdbx_strand_id
1 'polypeptide(L)'
;MFKIFVNSWKTKEIRNKILYTLMIFAIVRLGTQIALPGIDTAGVIAARENASMAGTLYSVIAGGANSSWSIFAMGIGPYINASIIMQLLTIAIPKFEQLSKEGPDGRKKLQSYSRYLTVILALIQGIGLTYTYHNMYLVHSPLVYVASVFCLVCGSTFVMWLAEQITASGIGNGSSMIIFINIVSNLPTGAATMYYLISGSGAAGAAKVAAILLILIVVLAFIVCVNTGERRLPVQYSSKMVGRKQASGRSTNMPIKVNTSGVISIIFAISLLQFPQQIGMFIPNKGATFTKVTDVLNMTHPIGAIIYIILIFFFTYFYTSIVINPNEIAMNMKKNGGFIPGIRPGKPTSAYITRVVNRVTLVGAVCYAVLAMVPVVLQWIFKVNVGFGGTTLIIVVGVCLDIVKALESQLLMRHYKGFLND
;
A
#
# COMPACT_ATOMS: atom_id res chain seq x y z
N MET A 1 2.66 -23.04 1.41
CA MET A 1 2.86 -21.87 2.28
C MET A 1 3.37 -22.23 3.69
N PHE A 2 2.73 -23.13 4.44
CA PHE A 2 3.19 -23.49 5.80
C PHE A 2 4.63 -24.02 5.86
N LYS A 3 5.01 -24.88 4.91
CA LYS A 3 6.41 -25.39 4.80
C LYS A 3 7.45 -24.28 4.60
N ILE A 4 7.11 -23.18 3.90
CA ILE A 4 7.99 -22.05 3.68
C ILE A 4 8.28 -21.33 4.99
N PHE A 5 7.23 -21.05 5.80
CA PHE A 5 7.39 -20.45 7.12
C PHE A 5 8.25 -21.32 8.06
N VAL A 6 8.01 -22.64 8.09
CA VAL A 6 8.79 -23.56 8.92
C VAL A 6 10.26 -23.58 8.50
N ASN A 7 10.54 -23.62 7.19
CA ASN A 7 11.90 -23.61 6.66
C ASN A 7 12.59 -22.26 6.88
N SER A 8 11.85 -21.14 6.76
CA SER A 8 12.37 -19.81 7.05
C SER A 8 12.77 -19.66 8.52
N TRP A 9 12.00 -20.25 9.43
CA TRP A 9 12.31 -20.22 10.87
C TRP A 9 13.54 -21.05 11.24
N LYS A 10 13.79 -22.17 10.55
CA LYS A 10 15.00 -22.99 10.73
C LYS A 10 16.27 -22.27 10.28
N THR A 11 16.17 -21.31 9.38
CA THR A 11 17.31 -20.59 8.82
C THR A 11 17.65 -19.37 9.68
N LYS A 12 18.81 -19.37 10.37
CA LYS A 12 19.25 -18.34 11.33
C LYS A 12 19.16 -16.91 10.77
N GLU A 13 19.62 -16.67 9.52
CA GLU A 13 19.61 -15.34 8.90
C GLU A 13 18.19 -14.83 8.63
N ILE A 14 17.31 -15.69 8.08
CA ILE A 14 15.92 -15.32 7.80
C ILE A 14 15.16 -15.14 9.11
N ARG A 15 15.39 -15.99 10.09
CA ARG A 15 14.83 -15.86 11.44
C ARG A 15 15.20 -14.53 12.08
N ASN A 16 16.46 -14.10 11.98
CA ASN A 16 16.89 -12.80 12.52
C ASN A 16 16.18 -11.63 11.83
N LYS A 17 15.97 -11.70 10.51
CA LYS A 17 15.19 -10.68 9.77
C LYS A 17 13.72 -10.65 10.18
N ILE A 18 13.11 -11.83 10.42
CA ILE A 18 11.74 -11.92 10.92
C ILE A 18 11.66 -11.28 12.31
N LEU A 19 12.55 -11.67 13.23
CA LEU A 19 12.58 -11.12 14.59
C LEU A 19 12.81 -9.60 14.59
N TYR A 20 13.72 -9.12 13.75
CA TYR A 20 13.96 -7.67 13.58
C TYR A 20 12.70 -6.93 13.11
N THR A 21 11.98 -7.48 12.14
CA THR A 21 10.71 -6.89 11.66
C THR A 21 9.65 -6.89 12.76
N LEU A 22 9.53 -7.98 13.53
CA LEU A 22 8.59 -8.06 14.65
C LEU A 22 8.96 -7.08 15.78
N MET A 23 10.24 -6.88 16.05
CA MET A 23 10.71 -5.87 17.01
C MET A 23 10.28 -4.48 16.59
N ILE A 24 10.47 -4.12 15.32
CA ILE A 24 10.02 -2.81 14.80
C ILE A 24 8.49 -2.69 14.92
N PHE A 25 7.74 -3.75 14.65
CA PHE A 25 6.29 -3.75 14.85
C PHE A 25 5.90 -3.46 16.30
N ALA A 26 6.60 -4.04 17.28
CA ALA A 26 6.38 -3.75 18.69
C ALA A 26 6.67 -2.28 19.01
N ILE A 27 7.76 -1.71 18.50
CA ILE A 27 8.10 -0.29 18.68
C ILE A 27 7.01 0.61 18.11
N VAL A 28 6.54 0.34 16.89
CA VAL A 28 5.44 1.11 16.28
C VAL A 28 4.18 1.02 17.15
N ARG A 29 3.86 -0.15 17.69
CA ARG A 29 2.68 -0.33 18.56
C ARG A 29 2.81 0.40 19.90
N LEU A 30 3.95 0.34 20.53
CA LEU A 30 4.20 1.11 21.77
C LEU A 30 4.05 2.62 21.52
N GLY A 31 4.60 3.13 20.43
CA GLY A 31 4.49 4.55 20.08
C GLY A 31 3.06 5.00 19.79
N THR A 32 2.16 4.11 19.32
CA THR A 32 0.75 4.45 19.13
C THR A 32 -0.04 4.59 20.44
N GLN A 33 0.50 4.17 21.57
CA GLN A 33 -0.11 4.31 22.90
C GLN A 33 0.34 5.58 23.62
N ILE A 34 1.40 6.23 23.14
CA ILE A 34 1.93 7.45 23.78
C ILE A 34 1.10 8.64 23.29
N ALA A 35 0.25 9.19 24.16
CA ALA A 35 -0.59 10.34 23.84
C ALA A 35 0.23 11.62 23.62
N LEU A 36 -0.29 12.52 22.78
CA LEU A 36 0.29 13.86 22.59
C LEU A 36 0.11 14.69 23.86
N PRO A 37 1.09 15.56 24.18
CA PRO A 37 1.02 16.41 25.35
C PRO A 37 -0.15 17.41 25.23
N GLY A 38 -0.92 17.53 26.31
CA GLY A 38 -1.99 18.55 26.44
C GLY A 38 -3.31 18.23 25.77
N ILE A 39 -3.52 17.02 25.25
CA ILE A 39 -4.79 16.59 24.64
C ILE A 39 -5.62 15.75 25.59
N ASP A 40 -6.92 16.00 25.63
CA ASP A 40 -7.92 15.14 26.28
C ASP A 40 -8.24 13.94 25.40
N THR A 41 -7.63 12.80 25.72
CA THR A 41 -7.85 11.55 24.99
C THR A 41 -9.27 11.02 25.09
N ALA A 42 -9.98 11.28 26.19
CA ALA A 42 -11.37 10.85 26.41
C ALA A 42 -12.33 11.64 25.50
N GLY A 43 -12.14 12.96 25.42
CA GLY A 43 -12.92 13.83 24.53
C GLY A 43 -12.72 13.50 23.05
N VAL A 44 -11.50 13.12 22.67
CA VAL A 44 -11.18 12.71 21.29
C VAL A 44 -11.89 11.40 20.91
N ILE A 45 -11.93 10.42 21.81
CA ILE A 45 -12.62 9.15 21.56
C ILE A 45 -14.13 9.39 21.37
N ALA A 46 -14.75 10.21 22.22
CA ALA A 46 -16.17 10.57 22.11
C ALA A 46 -16.51 11.32 20.80
N ALA A 47 -15.65 12.26 20.38
CA ALA A 47 -15.85 13.00 19.13
C ALA A 47 -15.73 12.11 17.87
N ARG A 48 -14.99 11.01 17.96
CA ARG A 48 -14.80 10.06 16.86
C ARG A 48 -16.04 9.20 16.61
N GLU A 49 -16.80 8.85 17.61
CA GLU A 49 -18.02 8.06 17.44
C GLU A 49 -19.02 8.76 16.52
N ASN A 50 -18.93 10.09 16.43
CA ASN A 50 -19.74 10.94 15.57
C ASN A 50 -19.09 11.28 14.20
N ALA A 51 -17.87 10.79 13.92
CA ALA A 51 -17.13 11.17 12.73
C ALA A 51 -17.52 10.37 11.47
N SER A 52 -17.45 11.03 10.32
CA SER A 52 -17.76 10.46 9.01
C SER A 52 -16.76 9.39 8.55
N MET A 53 -17.16 8.54 7.58
CA MET A 53 -16.38 7.41 7.03
C MET A 53 -14.98 7.80 6.49
N ALA A 54 -14.79 9.02 6.03
CA ALA A 54 -13.48 9.50 5.56
C ALA A 54 -12.43 9.52 6.68
N GLY A 55 -12.85 9.84 7.90
CA GLY A 55 -11.98 9.75 9.08
C GLY A 55 -11.62 8.31 9.45
N THR A 56 -12.50 7.35 9.17
CA THR A 56 -12.24 5.93 9.45
C THR A 56 -11.16 5.31 8.57
N LEU A 57 -11.10 5.63 7.27
CA LEU A 57 -10.05 5.11 6.39
C LEU A 57 -8.66 5.64 6.78
N TYR A 58 -8.57 6.94 7.09
CA TYR A 58 -7.32 7.52 7.59
C TYR A 58 -6.90 6.88 8.94
N SER A 59 -7.85 6.64 9.85
CA SER A 59 -7.57 5.97 11.12
C SER A 59 -7.14 4.52 10.95
N VAL A 60 -7.59 3.83 9.91
CA VAL A 60 -7.15 2.47 9.58
C VAL A 60 -5.69 2.46 9.11
N ILE A 61 -5.30 3.40 8.26
CA ILE A 61 -3.91 3.53 7.79
C ILE A 61 -2.98 3.97 8.94
N ALA A 62 -3.44 4.84 9.82
CA ALA A 62 -2.73 5.25 11.02
C ALA A 62 -2.75 4.21 12.16
N GLY A 63 -3.50 3.12 12.00
CA GLY A 63 -3.51 1.98 12.92
C GLY A 63 -4.08 2.27 14.30
N GLY A 64 -5.11 3.10 14.39
CA GLY A 64 -5.68 3.51 15.66
C GLY A 64 -4.89 4.58 16.40
N ALA A 65 -3.65 4.91 15.95
CA ALA A 65 -2.84 5.97 16.53
C ALA A 65 -3.52 7.33 16.50
N ASN A 66 -4.35 7.57 15.48
CA ASN A 66 -5.16 8.77 15.35
C ASN A 66 -6.35 8.80 16.32
N SER A 67 -6.83 7.63 16.78
CA SER A 67 -7.94 7.55 17.74
C SER A 67 -7.53 7.90 19.16
N SER A 68 -6.30 7.65 19.54
CA SER A 68 -5.72 8.02 20.84
C SER A 68 -4.89 9.30 20.77
N TRP A 69 -4.82 9.99 19.61
CA TRP A 69 -3.98 11.18 19.43
C TRP A 69 -2.56 10.95 19.96
N SER A 70 -1.98 9.87 19.47
CA SER A 70 -0.61 9.51 19.82
C SER A 70 0.41 10.31 19.01
N ILE A 71 1.65 10.24 19.44
CA ILE A 71 2.80 10.81 18.70
C ILE A 71 2.84 10.30 17.26
N PHE A 72 2.35 9.06 17.01
CA PHE A 72 2.27 8.47 15.67
C PHE A 72 0.92 8.67 14.97
N ALA A 73 0.12 9.66 15.39
CA ALA A 73 -1.22 9.91 14.82
C ALA A 73 -1.21 10.11 13.30
N MET A 74 -0.17 10.72 12.72
CA MET A 74 -0.01 10.84 11.28
C MET A 74 0.51 9.55 10.61
N GLY A 75 1.09 8.65 11.39
CA GLY A 75 1.64 7.38 10.90
C GLY A 75 2.63 7.56 9.74
N ILE A 76 2.55 6.68 8.74
CA ILE A 76 3.37 6.70 7.53
C ILE A 76 2.76 7.55 6.40
N GLY A 77 1.58 8.18 6.62
CA GLY A 77 0.83 8.93 5.61
C GLY A 77 1.65 10.00 4.87
N PRO A 78 2.35 10.93 5.56
CA PRO A 78 3.18 11.94 4.91
C PRO A 78 4.25 11.36 4.00
N TYR A 79 4.87 10.23 4.39
CA TYR A 79 5.88 9.54 3.57
C TYR A 79 5.27 8.92 2.31
N ILE A 80 4.08 8.33 2.41
CA ILE A 80 3.38 7.78 1.25
C ILE A 80 3.08 8.91 0.26
N ASN A 81 2.51 10.02 0.72
CA ASN A 81 2.22 11.18 -0.12
C ASN A 81 3.48 11.75 -0.77
N ALA A 82 4.58 11.88 -0.01
CA ALA A 82 5.87 12.32 -0.54
C ALA A 82 6.41 11.36 -1.61
N SER A 83 6.31 10.06 -1.38
CA SER A 83 6.74 9.04 -2.33
C SER A 83 5.93 9.09 -3.65
N ILE A 84 4.61 9.30 -3.55
CA ILE A 84 3.74 9.49 -4.72
C ILE A 84 4.16 10.72 -5.52
N ILE A 85 4.31 11.86 -4.84
CA ILE A 85 4.71 13.12 -5.47
C ILE A 85 6.08 12.95 -6.16
N MET A 86 7.05 12.33 -5.51
CA MET A 86 8.38 12.10 -6.09
C MET A 86 8.34 11.16 -7.29
N GLN A 87 7.50 10.12 -7.28
CA GLN A 87 7.32 9.25 -8.44
C GLN A 87 6.69 9.99 -9.63
N LEU A 88 5.70 10.84 -9.37
CA LEU A 88 5.10 11.69 -10.42
C LEU A 88 6.13 12.69 -10.96
N LEU A 89 6.91 13.34 -10.09
CA LEU A 89 7.97 14.27 -10.47
C LEU A 89 9.09 13.60 -11.28
N THR A 90 9.40 12.33 -10.98
CA THR A 90 10.41 11.57 -11.74
C THR A 90 10.03 11.37 -13.19
N ILE A 91 8.73 11.36 -13.49
CA ILE A 91 8.24 11.28 -14.89
C ILE A 91 8.07 12.65 -15.51
N ALA A 92 7.60 13.64 -14.72
CA ALA A 92 7.32 14.98 -15.23
C ALA A 92 8.59 15.80 -15.49
N ILE A 93 9.66 15.56 -14.71
CA ILE A 93 10.89 16.37 -14.78
C ILE A 93 12.05 15.53 -15.33
N PRO A 94 12.63 15.89 -16.50
CA PRO A 94 13.71 15.14 -17.14
C PRO A 94 14.96 14.92 -16.25
N LYS A 95 15.28 15.89 -15.37
CA LYS A 95 16.40 15.75 -14.42
C LYS A 95 16.20 14.59 -13.43
N PHE A 96 14.99 14.41 -12.92
CA PHE A 96 14.69 13.30 -12.00
C PHE A 96 14.60 11.98 -12.75
N GLU A 97 14.15 11.98 -14.01
CA GLU A 97 14.18 10.81 -14.87
C GLU A 97 15.62 10.32 -15.10
N GLN A 98 16.55 11.24 -15.39
CA GLN A 98 17.97 10.92 -15.55
C GLN A 98 18.55 10.34 -14.27
N LEU A 99 18.30 10.96 -13.09
CA LEU A 99 18.70 10.43 -11.79
C LEU A 99 18.18 9.00 -11.54
N SER A 100 16.93 8.71 -11.94
CA SER A 100 16.37 7.36 -11.82
C SER A 100 17.11 6.32 -12.67
N LYS A 101 17.68 6.74 -13.82
CA LYS A 101 18.46 5.89 -14.75
C LYS A 101 19.93 5.76 -14.36
N GLU A 102 20.48 6.63 -13.51
CA GLU A 102 21.86 6.58 -13.03
C GLU A 102 22.17 5.37 -12.12
N GLY A 103 21.17 4.52 -11.84
CA GLY A 103 21.35 3.30 -11.05
C GLY A 103 21.21 3.52 -9.54
N PRO A 104 21.97 2.78 -8.69
CA PRO A 104 21.79 2.79 -7.24
C PRO A 104 21.99 4.15 -6.58
N ASP A 105 22.97 4.93 -7.05
CA ASP A 105 23.30 6.23 -6.44
C ASP A 105 22.27 7.31 -6.79
N GLY A 106 21.74 7.31 -7.99
CA GLY A 106 20.63 8.17 -8.36
C GLY A 106 19.35 7.87 -7.57
N ARG A 107 19.07 6.59 -7.35
CA ARG A 107 17.92 6.16 -6.50
C ARG A 107 18.08 6.60 -5.05
N LYS A 108 19.30 6.55 -4.48
CA LYS A 108 19.58 7.06 -3.13
C LYS A 108 19.30 8.56 -3.03
N LYS A 109 19.70 9.35 -4.04
CA LYS A 109 19.40 10.79 -4.09
C LYS A 109 17.90 11.06 -4.14
N LEU A 110 17.16 10.34 -4.99
CA LEU A 110 15.70 10.45 -5.07
C LEU A 110 15.02 10.09 -3.74
N GLN A 111 15.51 9.06 -3.05
CA GLN A 111 15.03 8.69 -1.71
C GLN A 111 15.31 9.81 -0.68
N SER A 112 16.46 10.48 -0.75
CA SER A 112 16.76 11.62 0.12
C SER A 112 15.81 12.79 -0.13
N TYR A 113 15.47 13.09 -1.39
CA TYR A 113 14.46 14.11 -1.71
C TYR A 113 13.07 13.73 -1.19
N SER A 114 12.70 12.43 -1.27
CA SER A 114 11.44 11.95 -0.68
C SER A 114 11.41 12.17 0.84
N ARG A 115 12.54 11.97 1.55
CA ARG A 115 12.62 12.23 3.00
C ARG A 115 12.40 13.70 3.33
N TYR A 116 13.08 14.62 2.61
CA TYR A 116 12.88 16.06 2.82
C TYR A 116 11.44 16.48 2.57
N LEU A 117 10.86 15.99 1.48
CA LEU A 117 9.44 16.25 1.17
C LEU A 117 8.50 15.68 2.23
N THR A 118 8.83 14.52 2.80
CA THR A 118 8.06 13.92 3.91
C THR A 118 8.04 14.83 5.14
N VAL A 119 9.18 15.41 5.52
CA VAL A 119 9.26 16.32 6.67
C VAL A 119 8.42 17.58 6.42
N ILE A 120 8.50 18.15 5.22
CA ILE A 120 7.71 19.33 4.85
C ILE A 120 6.21 19.02 4.89
N LEU A 121 5.78 17.89 4.30
CA LEU A 121 4.39 17.47 4.32
C LEU A 121 3.90 17.12 5.72
N ALA A 122 4.74 16.49 6.54
CA ALA A 122 4.44 16.19 7.94
C ALA A 122 4.23 17.48 8.74
N LEU A 123 5.04 18.51 8.52
CA LEU A 123 4.90 19.79 9.18
C LEU A 123 3.59 20.47 8.78
N ILE A 124 3.30 20.52 7.48
CA ILE A 124 2.04 21.08 6.97
C ILE A 124 0.85 20.32 7.58
N GLN A 125 0.82 18.99 7.47
CA GLN A 125 -0.28 18.17 8.01
C GLN A 125 -0.39 18.26 9.54
N GLY A 126 0.74 18.33 10.26
CA GLY A 126 0.78 18.48 11.71
C GLY A 126 0.14 19.79 12.18
N ILE A 127 0.43 20.91 11.51
CA ILE A 127 -0.22 22.20 11.79
C ILE A 127 -1.73 22.09 11.54
N GLY A 128 -2.14 21.51 10.39
CA GLY A 128 -3.55 21.35 10.04
C GLY A 128 -4.32 20.50 11.03
N LEU A 129 -3.74 19.38 11.48
CA LEU A 129 -4.33 18.52 12.50
C LEU A 129 -4.48 19.25 13.84
N THR A 130 -3.43 19.89 14.32
CA THR A 130 -3.45 20.65 15.58
C THR A 130 -4.51 21.75 15.55
N TYR A 131 -4.66 22.44 14.42
CA TYR A 131 -5.68 23.46 14.25
C TYR A 131 -7.11 22.88 14.23
N THR A 132 -7.32 21.78 13.53
CA THR A 132 -8.64 21.11 13.41
C THR A 132 -9.18 20.66 14.77
N TYR A 133 -8.29 20.22 15.65
CA TYR A 133 -8.65 19.68 16.96
C TYR A 133 -8.31 20.61 18.12
N HIS A 134 -8.21 21.91 17.83
CA HIS A 134 -7.92 22.96 18.82
C HIS A 134 -8.85 22.87 20.05
N ASN A 135 -10.13 22.56 19.87
CA ASN A 135 -11.11 22.45 20.96
C ASN A 135 -10.92 21.24 21.90
N MET A 136 -10.01 20.32 21.56
CA MET A 136 -9.74 19.11 22.35
C MET A 136 -8.47 19.22 23.19
N TYR A 137 -7.83 20.38 23.18
CA TYR A 137 -6.69 20.64 24.04
C TYR A 137 -7.18 21.10 25.44
N LEU A 138 -6.64 20.47 26.49
CA LEU A 138 -6.90 20.85 27.89
C LEU A 138 -6.29 22.21 28.24
N VAL A 139 -5.14 22.51 27.62
CA VAL A 139 -4.40 23.75 27.85
C VAL A 139 -4.22 24.50 26.54
N HIS A 140 -4.87 25.65 26.42
CA HIS A 140 -4.79 26.54 25.24
C HIS A 140 -3.58 27.46 25.33
N SER A 141 -2.35 26.90 25.33
CA SER A 141 -1.09 27.64 25.31
C SER A 141 -0.41 27.51 23.94
N PRO A 142 0.14 28.59 23.36
CA PRO A 142 0.87 28.51 22.09
C PRO A 142 2.04 27.52 22.15
N LEU A 143 2.67 27.38 23.31
CA LEU A 143 3.78 26.45 23.52
C LEU A 143 3.33 24.99 23.39
N VAL A 144 2.14 24.64 23.90
CA VAL A 144 1.55 23.29 23.78
C VAL A 144 1.25 22.96 22.32
N TYR A 145 0.70 23.90 21.55
CA TYR A 145 0.44 23.70 20.12
C TYR A 145 1.72 23.47 19.32
N VAL A 146 2.75 24.29 19.55
CA VAL A 146 4.06 24.13 18.90
C VAL A 146 4.68 22.78 19.29
N ALA A 147 4.67 22.42 20.57
CA ALA A 147 5.17 21.13 21.04
C ALA A 147 4.43 19.95 20.38
N SER A 148 3.10 20.03 20.26
CA SER A 148 2.28 18.98 19.61
C SER A 148 2.63 18.83 18.13
N VAL A 149 2.81 19.94 17.39
CA VAL A 149 3.25 19.88 15.98
C VAL A 149 4.62 19.23 15.87
N PHE A 150 5.58 19.61 16.71
CA PHE A 150 6.91 18.99 16.74
C PHE A 150 6.83 17.50 17.05
N CYS A 151 6.05 17.08 18.03
CA CYS A 151 5.86 15.67 18.36
C CYS A 151 5.27 14.89 17.17
N LEU A 152 4.30 15.45 16.47
CA LEU A 152 3.70 14.82 15.29
C LEU A 152 4.71 14.66 14.13
N VAL A 153 5.50 15.70 13.86
CA VAL A 153 6.55 15.67 12.81
C VAL A 153 7.64 14.68 13.17
N CYS A 154 8.13 14.70 14.41
CA CYS A 154 9.12 13.75 14.90
C CYS A 154 8.60 12.32 14.83
N GLY A 155 7.35 12.09 15.26
CA GLY A 155 6.70 10.78 15.21
C GLY A 155 6.59 10.24 13.79
N SER A 156 6.11 11.05 12.84
CA SER A 156 5.99 10.65 11.43
C SER A 156 7.34 10.37 10.78
N THR A 157 8.35 11.21 11.05
CA THR A 157 9.72 11.00 10.52
C THR A 157 10.38 9.76 11.14
N PHE A 158 10.12 9.47 12.40
CA PHE A 158 10.59 8.25 13.04
C PHE A 158 9.95 6.99 12.47
N VAL A 159 8.62 7.01 12.21
CA VAL A 159 7.92 5.91 11.53
C VAL A 159 8.45 5.71 10.11
N MET A 160 8.74 6.77 9.36
CA MET A 160 9.41 6.70 8.06
C MET A 160 10.77 6.00 8.17
N TRP A 161 11.60 6.41 9.14
CA TRP A 161 12.90 5.79 9.38
C TRP A 161 12.78 4.30 9.72
N LEU A 162 11.82 3.92 10.57
CA LEU A 162 11.52 2.51 10.88
C LEU A 162 11.11 1.72 9.63
N ALA A 163 10.32 2.30 8.73
CA ALA A 163 9.96 1.68 7.45
C ALA A 163 11.21 1.41 6.58
N GLU A 164 12.11 2.37 6.51
CA GLU A 164 13.36 2.20 5.77
C GLU A 164 14.26 1.13 6.38
N GLN A 165 14.32 1.04 7.71
CA GLN A 165 15.05 -0.02 8.41
C GLN A 165 14.48 -1.41 8.12
N ILE A 166 13.16 -1.58 8.05
CA ILE A 166 12.54 -2.84 7.62
C ILE A 166 12.97 -3.17 6.19
N THR A 167 12.95 -2.18 5.28
CA THR A 167 13.33 -2.40 3.87
C THR A 167 14.81 -2.78 3.73
N ALA A 168 15.71 -2.19 4.55
CA ALA A 168 17.15 -2.44 4.51
C ALA A 168 17.55 -3.77 5.15
N SER A 169 17.00 -4.08 6.32
CA SER A 169 17.47 -5.18 7.18
C SER A 169 16.40 -6.21 7.53
N GLY A 170 15.14 -5.95 7.21
CA GLY A 170 13.99 -6.82 7.48
C GLY A 170 13.56 -7.65 6.27
N ILE A 171 12.24 -7.84 6.14
CA ILE A 171 11.60 -8.62 5.08
C ILE A 171 10.65 -7.74 4.29
N GLY A 172 10.80 -7.72 2.96
CA GLY A 172 9.90 -7.04 2.04
C GLY A 172 9.99 -5.51 2.09
N ASN A 173 8.90 -4.85 1.69
CA ASN A 173 8.82 -3.38 1.66
C ASN A 173 8.34 -2.85 3.02
N GLY A 174 9.16 -2.06 3.71
CA GLY A 174 8.87 -1.59 5.06
C GLY A 174 7.65 -0.67 5.16
N SER A 175 7.39 0.17 4.16
CA SER A 175 6.18 1.01 4.17
C SER A 175 4.90 0.17 4.13
N SER A 176 4.86 -0.84 3.26
CA SER A 176 3.74 -1.79 3.19
C SER A 176 3.58 -2.58 4.49
N MET A 177 4.69 -2.96 5.13
CA MET A 177 4.70 -3.68 6.41
C MET A 177 4.14 -2.85 7.56
N ILE A 178 4.45 -1.55 7.62
CA ILE A 178 3.88 -0.65 8.65
C ILE A 178 2.39 -0.45 8.41
N ILE A 179 1.94 -0.30 7.16
CA ILE A 179 0.51 -0.23 6.86
C ILE A 179 -0.17 -1.53 7.29
N PHE A 180 0.43 -2.68 6.97
CA PHE A 180 -0.08 -3.99 7.35
C PHE A 180 -0.30 -4.14 8.85
N ILE A 181 0.71 -3.84 9.69
CA ILE A 181 0.56 -3.95 11.15
C ILE A 181 -0.47 -2.96 11.70
N ASN A 182 -0.58 -1.78 11.09
CA ASN A 182 -1.60 -0.80 11.44
C ASN A 182 -3.01 -1.32 11.16
N ILE A 183 -3.20 -1.99 10.03
CA ILE A 183 -4.49 -2.60 9.67
C ILE A 183 -4.81 -3.78 10.60
N VAL A 184 -3.85 -4.68 10.80
CA VAL A 184 -4.03 -5.86 11.64
C VAL A 184 -4.41 -5.49 13.07
N SER A 185 -3.89 -4.39 13.61
CA SER A 185 -4.25 -3.94 14.95
C SER A 185 -5.69 -3.43 15.11
N ASN A 186 -6.36 -3.09 14.02
CA ASN A 186 -7.78 -2.71 14.05
C ASN A 186 -8.71 -3.93 13.93
N LEU A 187 -8.18 -5.15 13.70
CA LEU A 187 -8.97 -6.38 13.64
C LEU A 187 -9.80 -6.64 14.90
N PRO A 188 -9.25 -6.49 16.15
CA PRO A 188 -10.03 -6.73 17.35
C PRO A 188 -11.22 -5.77 17.49
N THR A 189 -11.06 -4.49 17.14
CA THR A 189 -12.16 -3.50 17.19
C THR A 189 -13.25 -3.83 16.19
N GLY A 190 -12.90 -4.29 14.99
CA GLY A 190 -13.87 -4.76 13.99
C GLY A 190 -14.62 -6.01 14.46
N ALA A 191 -13.94 -6.95 15.10
CA ALA A 191 -14.58 -8.13 15.70
C ALA A 191 -15.54 -7.75 16.83
N ALA A 192 -15.16 -6.80 17.68
CA ALA A 192 -16.04 -6.27 18.72
C ALA A 192 -17.30 -5.63 18.14
N THR A 193 -17.17 -4.84 17.05
CA THR A 193 -18.32 -4.24 16.35
C THR A 193 -19.28 -5.33 15.82
N MET A 194 -18.75 -6.41 15.26
CA MET A 194 -19.57 -7.54 14.80
C MET A 194 -20.29 -8.23 15.98
N TYR A 195 -19.63 -8.38 17.10
CA TYR A 195 -20.24 -8.95 18.32
C TYR A 195 -21.38 -8.06 18.83
N TYR A 196 -21.21 -6.72 18.89
CA TYR A 196 -22.26 -5.81 19.30
C TYR A 196 -23.47 -5.83 18.33
N LEU A 197 -23.26 -6.05 17.05
CA LEU A 197 -24.34 -6.21 16.06
C LEU A 197 -25.19 -7.48 16.33
N ILE A 198 -24.53 -8.57 16.75
CA ILE A 198 -25.22 -9.82 17.09
C ILE A 198 -26.02 -9.62 18.38
N SER A 199 -25.42 -9.06 19.43
CA SER A 199 -26.04 -8.89 20.74
C SER A 199 -27.20 -7.86 20.71
N GLY A 200 -27.09 -6.81 19.88
CA GLY A 200 -28.10 -5.76 19.79
C GLY A 200 -29.32 -6.08 18.92
N SER A 201 -29.17 -6.96 17.92
CA SER A 201 -30.23 -7.27 16.95
C SER A 201 -30.67 -8.73 16.94
N GLY A 202 -30.19 -9.57 17.85
CA GLY A 202 -30.54 -10.98 17.97
C GLY A 202 -30.32 -11.79 16.69
N ALA A 203 -31.30 -12.61 16.27
CA ALA A 203 -31.20 -13.45 15.07
C ALA A 203 -30.97 -12.66 13.77
N ALA A 204 -31.54 -11.48 13.63
CA ALA A 204 -31.33 -10.63 12.46
C ALA A 204 -29.91 -10.05 12.40
N GLY A 205 -29.32 -9.74 13.56
CA GLY A 205 -27.91 -9.35 13.68
C GLY A 205 -26.96 -10.49 13.29
N ALA A 206 -27.22 -11.69 13.79
CA ALA A 206 -26.44 -12.88 13.44
C ALA A 206 -26.48 -13.19 11.94
N ALA A 207 -27.65 -13.05 11.29
CA ALA A 207 -27.77 -13.23 9.85
C ALA A 207 -26.96 -12.19 9.06
N LYS A 208 -26.99 -10.90 9.47
CA LYS A 208 -26.18 -9.85 8.86
C LYS A 208 -24.66 -10.14 8.99
N VAL A 209 -24.20 -10.52 10.16
CA VAL A 209 -22.79 -10.85 10.41
C VAL A 209 -22.36 -12.06 9.58
N ALA A 210 -23.20 -13.12 9.51
CA ALA A 210 -22.92 -14.28 8.68
C ALA A 210 -22.81 -13.91 7.20
N ALA A 211 -23.68 -13.06 6.68
CA ALA A 211 -23.62 -12.55 5.30
C ALA A 211 -22.33 -11.74 5.06
N ILE A 212 -21.95 -10.85 5.98
CA ILE A 212 -20.71 -10.06 5.88
C ILE A 212 -19.49 -10.99 5.86
N LEU A 213 -19.41 -11.99 6.76
CA LEU A 213 -18.30 -12.95 6.79
C LEU A 213 -18.20 -13.76 5.50
N LEU A 214 -19.33 -14.21 4.95
CA LEU A 214 -19.36 -14.93 3.67
C LEU A 214 -18.82 -14.05 2.55
N ILE A 215 -19.26 -12.80 2.45
CA ILE A 215 -18.76 -11.83 1.46
C ILE A 215 -17.25 -11.61 1.65
N LEU A 216 -16.76 -11.48 2.88
CA LEU A 216 -15.34 -11.31 3.17
C LEU A 216 -14.51 -12.51 2.68
N ILE A 217 -14.99 -13.74 2.88
CA ILE A 217 -14.31 -14.96 2.40
C ILE A 217 -14.26 -14.98 0.86
N VAL A 218 -15.36 -14.64 0.18
CA VAL A 218 -15.38 -14.55 -1.29
C VAL A 218 -14.42 -13.49 -1.79
N VAL A 219 -14.39 -12.32 -1.16
CA VAL A 219 -13.46 -11.22 -1.48
C VAL A 219 -12.01 -11.66 -1.29
N LEU A 220 -11.68 -12.33 -0.19
CA LEU A 220 -10.35 -12.88 0.07
C LEU A 220 -9.92 -13.86 -1.03
N ALA A 221 -10.77 -14.81 -1.39
CA ALA A 221 -10.48 -15.75 -2.47
C ALA A 221 -10.26 -15.05 -3.81
N PHE A 222 -11.07 -14.05 -4.12
CA PHE A 222 -10.94 -13.26 -5.34
C PHE A 222 -9.65 -12.42 -5.37
N ILE A 223 -9.27 -11.78 -4.24
CA ILE A 223 -8.00 -11.04 -4.12
C ILE A 223 -6.80 -11.96 -4.37
N VAL A 224 -6.79 -13.15 -3.75
CA VAL A 224 -5.71 -14.13 -3.96
C VAL A 224 -5.63 -14.55 -5.43
N CYS A 225 -6.76 -14.83 -6.07
CA CYS A 225 -6.84 -15.19 -7.49
C CYS A 225 -6.24 -14.08 -8.39
N VAL A 226 -6.61 -12.81 -8.17
CA VAL A 226 -6.11 -11.68 -8.95
C VAL A 226 -4.61 -11.44 -8.73
N ASN A 227 -4.13 -11.56 -7.49
CA ASN A 227 -2.71 -11.33 -7.17
C ASN A 227 -1.77 -12.47 -7.59
N THR A 228 -2.30 -13.69 -7.73
CA THR A 228 -1.53 -14.85 -8.21
C THR A 228 -1.67 -15.06 -9.71
N GLY A 229 -2.67 -14.43 -10.34
CA GLY A 229 -2.91 -14.52 -11.77
C GLY A 229 -1.74 -14.01 -12.61
N GLU A 230 -1.27 -14.80 -13.57
CA GLU A 230 -0.20 -14.44 -14.50
C GLU A 230 -0.49 -14.88 -15.92
N ARG A 231 -0.12 -14.05 -16.90
CA ARG A 231 -0.12 -14.42 -18.30
C ARG A 231 1.28 -14.89 -18.68
N ARG A 232 1.43 -16.18 -19.01
CA ARG A 232 2.70 -16.77 -19.44
C ARG A 232 2.88 -16.58 -20.93
N LEU A 233 3.97 -15.89 -21.32
CA LEU A 233 4.38 -15.74 -22.72
C LEU A 233 5.46 -16.77 -23.03
N PRO A 234 5.30 -17.63 -24.06
CA PRO A 234 6.35 -18.56 -24.46
C PRO A 234 7.52 -17.81 -25.09
N VAL A 235 8.70 -18.01 -24.57
CA VAL A 235 9.96 -17.47 -25.09
C VAL A 235 10.88 -18.62 -25.42
N GLN A 236 11.42 -18.61 -26.63
CA GLN A 236 12.42 -19.60 -27.07
C GLN A 236 13.78 -18.93 -27.13
N TYR A 237 14.79 -19.59 -26.58
CA TYR A 237 16.17 -19.18 -26.71
C TYR A 237 16.87 -20.05 -27.74
N SER A 238 17.63 -19.42 -28.63
CA SER A 238 18.46 -20.07 -29.62
C SER A 238 19.44 -21.01 -28.92
N SER A 239 19.62 -22.23 -29.42
CA SER A 239 20.60 -23.17 -28.90
C SER A 239 22.00 -22.59 -29.05
N LYS A 240 22.76 -22.49 -27.96
CA LYS A 240 24.19 -22.17 -28.00
C LYS A 240 25.01 -23.46 -28.14
N MET A 241 25.88 -23.52 -29.11
CA MET A 241 26.89 -24.58 -29.16
C MET A 241 27.91 -24.36 -28.03
N VAL A 242 27.97 -25.25 -27.09
CA VAL A 242 28.99 -25.28 -26.04
C VAL A 242 29.88 -26.49 -26.35
N GLY A 243 30.96 -26.26 -27.09
CA GLY A 243 31.85 -27.33 -27.55
C GLY A 243 31.16 -28.23 -28.59
N ARG A 244 31.39 -29.56 -28.52
CA ARG A 244 30.82 -30.57 -29.42
C ARG A 244 29.37 -30.97 -29.12
N LYS A 245 28.77 -30.49 -28.00
CA LYS A 245 27.40 -30.80 -27.62
C LYS A 245 26.48 -29.61 -27.90
N GLN A 246 25.42 -29.86 -28.69
CA GLN A 246 24.36 -28.90 -28.93
C GLN A 246 23.47 -28.88 -27.69
N ALA A 247 23.54 -27.76 -26.92
CA ALA A 247 22.59 -27.55 -25.85
C ALA A 247 21.21 -27.25 -26.46
N SER A 248 20.25 -28.14 -26.24
CA SER A 248 18.89 -28.02 -26.70
C SER A 248 18.33 -26.62 -26.31
N GLY A 249 17.74 -25.95 -27.29
CA GLY A 249 17.09 -24.64 -27.05
C GLY A 249 16.05 -24.75 -25.93
N ARG A 250 16.24 -23.98 -24.88
CA ARG A 250 15.37 -23.99 -23.70
C ARG A 250 14.15 -23.12 -24.00
N SER A 251 12.98 -23.72 -24.05
CA SER A 251 11.72 -22.96 -24.03
C SER A 251 11.44 -22.54 -22.58
N THR A 252 11.31 -21.24 -22.36
CA THR A 252 11.02 -20.67 -21.05
C THR A 252 9.77 -19.80 -21.17
N ASN A 253 8.93 -19.78 -20.17
CA ASN A 253 7.78 -18.90 -20.12
C ASN A 253 8.13 -17.63 -19.37
N MET A 254 7.82 -16.46 -19.96
CA MET A 254 7.91 -15.16 -19.28
C MET A 254 6.55 -14.85 -18.62
N PRO A 255 6.46 -14.83 -17.28
CA PRO A 255 5.23 -14.51 -16.60
C PRO A 255 5.00 -13.00 -16.58
N ILE A 256 3.84 -12.54 -17.05
CA ILE A 256 3.33 -11.17 -16.87
C ILE A 256 2.20 -11.25 -15.85
N LYS A 257 2.40 -10.66 -14.68
CA LYS A 257 1.38 -10.66 -13.62
C LYS A 257 0.18 -9.80 -14.02
N VAL A 258 -1.02 -10.27 -13.70
CA VAL A 258 -2.27 -9.49 -13.88
C VAL A 258 -2.21 -8.23 -13.02
N ASN A 259 -1.68 -8.38 -11.82
CA ASN A 259 -1.46 -7.28 -10.90
C ASN A 259 0.04 -6.91 -10.84
N THR A 260 0.50 -6.11 -11.79
CA THR A 260 1.87 -5.57 -11.78
C THR A 260 2.02 -4.38 -10.84
N SER A 261 0.98 -3.56 -10.72
CA SER A 261 0.96 -2.37 -9.86
C SER A 261 0.81 -2.71 -8.37
N GLY A 262 0.38 -3.92 -8.04
CA GLY A 262 0.14 -4.33 -6.67
C GLY A 262 -0.94 -3.49 -5.99
N VAL A 263 -0.78 -3.30 -4.71
CA VAL A 263 -1.67 -2.50 -3.85
C VAL A 263 -1.41 -1.00 -4.03
N ILE A 264 -0.27 -0.63 -4.62
CA ILE A 264 0.22 0.75 -4.68
C ILE A 264 -0.75 1.66 -5.44
N SER A 265 -1.34 1.18 -6.54
CA SER A 265 -2.32 1.95 -7.32
C SER A 265 -3.56 2.36 -6.51
N ILE A 266 -4.03 1.48 -5.63
CA ILE A 266 -5.17 1.76 -4.75
C ILE A 266 -4.79 2.78 -3.68
N ILE A 267 -3.61 2.62 -3.07
CA ILE A 267 -3.11 3.56 -2.06
C ILE A 267 -2.97 4.96 -2.67
N PHE A 268 -2.47 5.07 -3.90
CA PHE A 268 -2.36 6.34 -4.62
C PHE A 268 -3.72 6.98 -4.91
N ALA A 269 -4.68 6.18 -5.36
CA ALA A 269 -6.03 6.67 -5.63
C ALA A 269 -6.69 7.21 -4.35
N ILE A 270 -6.56 6.50 -3.22
CA ILE A 270 -7.08 6.95 -1.92
C ILE A 270 -6.37 8.22 -1.46
N SER A 271 -5.05 8.26 -1.53
CA SER A 271 -4.25 9.40 -1.08
C SER A 271 -4.61 10.67 -1.86
N LEU A 272 -4.78 10.56 -3.19
CA LEU A 272 -5.18 11.70 -4.01
C LEU A 272 -6.61 12.14 -3.72
N LEU A 273 -7.53 11.21 -3.50
CA LEU A 273 -8.92 11.53 -3.15
C LEU A 273 -9.03 12.22 -1.79
N GLN A 274 -8.14 11.90 -0.85
CA GLN A 274 -8.10 12.52 0.48
C GLN A 274 -7.37 13.86 0.50
N PHE A 275 -6.59 14.20 -0.53
CA PHE A 275 -5.80 15.42 -0.57
C PHE A 275 -6.62 16.71 -0.42
N PRO A 276 -7.79 16.90 -1.09
CA PRO A 276 -8.65 18.07 -0.88
C PRO A 276 -9.19 18.19 0.55
N GLN A 277 -9.47 17.04 1.21
CA GLN A 277 -9.91 17.02 2.60
C GLN A 277 -8.80 17.49 3.55
N GLN A 278 -7.54 17.08 3.26
CA GLN A 278 -6.36 17.53 4.03
C GLN A 278 -6.14 19.04 3.88
N ILE A 279 -6.29 19.60 2.66
CA ILE A 279 -6.24 21.05 2.44
C ILE A 279 -7.36 21.75 3.23
N GLY A 280 -8.54 21.16 3.28
CA GLY A 280 -9.67 21.70 4.03
C GLY A 280 -9.43 21.83 5.53
N MET A 281 -8.44 21.16 6.10
CA MET A 281 -8.07 21.31 7.51
C MET A 281 -7.53 22.73 7.81
N PHE A 282 -6.96 23.40 6.81
CA PHE A 282 -6.37 24.74 6.96
C PHE A 282 -7.37 25.89 6.76
N ILE A 283 -8.60 25.60 6.30
CA ILE A 283 -9.58 26.64 6.01
C ILE A 283 -10.52 26.78 7.22
N PRO A 284 -10.40 27.87 8.02
CA PRO A 284 -11.17 28.03 9.26
C PRO A 284 -12.66 28.17 9.02
N ASN A 285 -13.07 28.94 8.01
CA ASN A 285 -14.46 29.11 7.62
C ASN A 285 -14.69 28.38 6.29
N LYS A 286 -14.98 27.07 6.37
CA LYS A 286 -15.33 26.26 5.20
C LYS A 286 -16.57 26.83 4.58
N GLY A 287 -16.44 27.59 3.49
CA GLY A 287 -17.61 28.08 2.74
C GLY A 287 -18.49 26.91 2.31
N ALA A 288 -19.79 27.10 2.21
CA ALA A 288 -20.76 26.07 1.84
C ALA A 288 -20.38 25.33 0.53
N THR A 289 -19.66 25.99 -0.37
CA THR A 289 -19.15 25.40 -1.61
C THR A 289 -18.03 24.41 -1.35
N PHE A 290 -17.09 24.70 -0.44
CA PHE A 290 -15.97 23.81 -0.14
C PHE A 290 -16.43 22.55 0.59
N THR A 291 -17.34 22.68 1.56
CA THR A 291 -17.96 21.53 2.25
C THR A 291 -18.70 20.63 1.26
N LYS A 292 -19.51 21.20 0.35
CA LYS A 292 -20.16 20.43 -0.71
C LYS A 292 -19.17 19.68 -1.61
N VAL A 293 -18.06 20.31 -2.00
CA VAL A 293 -17.04 19.66 -2.83
C VAL A 293 -16.37 18.52 -2.08
N THR A 294 -16.01 18.69 -0.80
CA THR A 294 -15.41 17.63 0.02
C THR A 294 -16.38 16.49 0.30
N ASP A 295 -17.68 16.78 0.47
CA ASP A 295 -18.71 15.75 0.65
C ASP A 295 -18.95 14.96 -0.63
N VAL A 296 -18.96 15.62 -1.79
CA VAL A 296 -19.08 14.96 -3.11
C VAL A 296 -17.86 14.08 -3.41
N LEU A 297 -16.66 14.50 -2.98
CA LEU A 297 -15.42 13.70 -3.13
C LEU A 297 -15.32 12.54 -2.13
N ASN A 298 -16.23 12.44 -1.17
CA ASN A 298 -16.26 11.33 -0.24
C ASN A 298 -16.63 10.03 -0.98
N MET A 299 -15.95 8.91 -0.66
CA MET A 299 -16.22 7.59 -1.28
C MET A 299 -17.64 7.09 -1.06
N THR A 300 -18.33 7.58 -0.04
CA THR A 300 -19.75 7.23 0.23
C THR A 300 -20.71 7.91 -0.72
N HIS A 301 -20.30 9.01 -1.35
CA HIS A 301 -21.08 9.71 -2.34
C HIS A 301 -20.92 9.04 -3.72
N PRO A 302 -21.97 8.85 -4.52
CA PRO A 302 -21.89 8.17 -5.82
C PRO A 302 -20.84 8.77 -6.76
N ILE A 303 -20.73 10.11 -6.80
CA ILE A 303 -19.76 10.82 -7.64
C ILE A 303 -18.34 10.56 -7.14
N GLY A 304 -18.09 10.59 -5.84
CA GLY A 304 -16.79 10.25 -5.25
C GLY A 304 -16.37 8.82 -5.54
N ALA A 305 -17.30 7.88 -5.49
CA ALA A 305 -17.08 6.49 -5.86
C ALA A 305 -16.67 6.33 -7.34
N ILE A 306 -17.31 7.06 -8.26
CA ILE A 306 -16.96 7.06 -9.69
C ILE A 306 -15.56 7.64 -9.89
N ILE A 307 -15.25 8.79 -9.26
CA ILE A 307 -13.92 9.40 -9.33
C ILE A 307 -12.85 8.43 -8.79
N TYR A 308 -13.14 7.74 -7.70
CA TYR A 308 -12.24 6.75 -7.12
C TYR A 308 -11.95 5.59 -8.10
N ILE A 309 -12.96 5.06 -8.80
CA ILE A 309 -12.78 4.04 -9.83
C ILE A 309 -11.88 4.57 -10.95
N ILE A 310 -12.14 5.78 -11.45
CA ILE A 310 -11.34 6.40 -12.53
C ILE A 310 -9.87 6.55 -12.08
N LEU A 311 -9.64 6.97 -10.83
CA LEU A 311 -8.29 7.10 -10.26
C LEU A 311 -7.59 5.74 -10.14
N ILE A 312 -8.30 4.67 -9.76
CA ILE A 312 -7.73 3.31 -9.72
C ILE A 312 -7.28 2.89 -11.12
N PHE A 313 -8.11 3.09 -12.15
CA PHE A 313 -7.73 2.80 -13.53
C PHE A 313 -6.49 3.59 -13.95
N PHE A 314 -6.51 4.91 -13.72
CA PHE A 314 -5.40 5.79 -14.07
C PHE A 314 -4.10 5.35 -13.40
N PHE A 315 -4.09 5.15 -12.08
CA PHE A 315 -2.88 4.76 -11.35
C PHE A 315 -2.43 3.33 -11.66
N THR A 316 -3.34 2.42 -11.98
CA THR A 316 -2.96 1.05 -12.37
C THR A 316 -2.20 1.07 -13.70
N TYR A 317 -2.68 1.80 -14.72
CA TYR A 317 -1.98 1.97 -15.99
C TYR A 317 -0.68 2.74 -15.82
N PHE A 318 -0.72 3.84 -15.08
CA PHE A 318 0.43 4.68 -14.80
C PHE A 318 1.57 3.90 -14.15
N TYR A 319 1.28 3.18 -13.06
CA TYR A 319 2.29 2.40 -12.35
C TYR A 319 2.81 1.23 -13.19
N THR A 320 1.94 0.54 -13.92
CA THR A 320 2.37 -0.54 -14.82
C THR A 320 3.33 -0.04 -15.89
N SER A 321 3.11 1.17 -16.44
CA SER A 321 4.01 1.76 -17.43
C SER A 321 5.40 2.13 -16.88
N ILE A 322 5.49 2.40 -15.57
CA ILE A 322 6.76 2.66 -14.88
C ILE A 322 7.54 1.36 -14.63
N VAL A 323 6.83 0.34 -14.12
CA VAL A 323 7.45 -0.92 -13.69
C VAL A 323 7.85 -1.79 -14.87
N ILE A 324 7.03 -1.84 -15.90
CA ILE A 324 7.30 -2.63 -17.10
C ILE A 324 7.73 -1.72 -18.24
N ASN A 325 8.98 -1.87 -18.66
CA ASN A 325 9.50 -1.23 -19.88
C ASN A 325 9.58 -2.26 -21.03
N PRO A 326 8.58 -2.33 -21.94
CA PRO A 326 8.55 -3.33 -22.99
C PRO A 326 9.73 -3.23 -23.97
N ASN A 327 10.27 -2.02 -24.17
CA ASN A 327 11.40 -1.80 -25.06
C ASN A 327 12.68 -2.42 -24.48
N GLU A 328 12.92 -2.21 -23.19
CA GLU A 328 14.08 -2.78 -22.50
C GLU A 328 13.99 -4.31 -22.44
N ILE A 329 12.81 -4.86 -22.14
CA ILE A 329 12.56 -6.31 -22.14
C ILE A 329 12.86 -6.90 -23.52
N ALA A 330 12.33 -6.30 -24.60
CA ALA A 330 12.53 -6.78 -25.96
C ALA A 330 14.01 -6.69 -26.40
N MET A 331 14.72 -5.63 -25.99
CA MET A 331 16.16 -5.49 -26.25
C MET A 331 16.99 -6.53 -25.49
N ASN A 332 16.68 -6.75 -24.21
CA ASN A 332 17.37 -7.77 -23.39
C ASN A 332 17.11 -9.18 -23.93
N MET A 333 15.88 -9.48 -24.36
CA MET A 333 15.57 -10.73 -25.04
C MET A 333 16.40 -10.91 -26.30
N LYS A 334 16.46 -9.88 -27.16
CA LYS A 334 17.27 -9.91 -28.40
C LYS A 334 18.76 -10.13 -28.11
N LYS A 335 19.32 -9.42 -27.11
CA LYS A 335 20.73 -9.58 -26.70
C LYS A 335 21.05 -10.99 -26.24
N ASN A 336 20.11 -11.63 -25.55
CA ASN A 336 20.25 -13.01 -25.03
C ASN A 336 19.85 -14.10 -26.02
N GLY A 337 19.56 -13.76 -27.30
CA GLY A 337 19.14 -14.71 -28.33
C GLY A 337 17.74 -15.28 -28.11
N GLY A 338 16.91 -14.63 -27.28
CA GLY A 338 15.52 -15.00 -27.04
C GLY A 338 14.56 -14.39 -28.05
N PHE A 339 13.54 -15.13 -28.44
CA PHE A 339 12.48 -14.66 -29.33
C PHE A 339 11.13 -15.27 -28.93
N ILE A 340 10.05 -14.59 -29.29
CA ILE A 340 8.69 -15.10 -29.15
C ILE A 340 8.33 -15.81 -30.45
N PRO A 341 7.85 -17.09 -30.42
CA PRO A 341 7.45 -17.79 -31.63
C PRO A 341 6.47 -16.99 -32.48
N GLY A 342 6.74 -16.86 -33.77
CA GLY A 342 5.91 -16.12 -34.71
C GLY A 342 6.11 -14.59 -34.73
N ILE A 343 7.03 -14.03 -33.91
CA ILE A 343 7.28 -12.58 -33.82
C ILE A 343 8.77 -12.29 -34.05
N ARG A 344 9.07 -11.34 -34.95
CA ARG A 344 10.46 -10.93 -35.20
C ARG A 344 11.06 -10.24 -33.98
N PRO A 345 12.32 -10.57 -33.59
CA PRO A 345 13.00 -9.91 -32.46
C PRO A 345 13.17 -8.40 -32.69
N GLY A 346 13.03 -7.60 -31.62
CA GLY A 346 13.20 -6.14 -31.64
C GLY A 346 11.90 -5.36 -31.50
N LYS A 347 11.67 -4.33 -32.30
CA LYS A 347 10.49 -3.45 -32.25
C LYS A 347 9.14 -4.20 -32.33
N PRO A 348 8.94 -5.23 -33.20
CA PRO A 348 7.70 -6.00 -33.21
C PRO A 348 7.44 -6.74 -31.90
N THR A 349 8.50 -7.27 -31.25
CA THR A 349 8.40 -7.94 -29.95
C THR A 349 7.99 -6.94 -28.86
N SER A 350 8.57 -5.74 -28.84
CA SER A 350 8.18 -4.68 -27.91
C SER A 350 6.70 -4.30 -28.09
N ALA A 351 6.24 -4.09 -29.32
CA ALA A 351 4.85 -3.76 -29.62
C ALA A 351 3.87 -4.86 -29.19
N TYR A 352 4.27 -6.14 -29.34
CA TYR A 352 3.48 -7.27 -28.87
C TYR A 352 3.39 -7.30 -27.34
N ILE A 353 4.53 -7.17 -26.64
CA ILE A 353 4.57 -7.13 -25.17
C ILE A 353 3.71 -5.98 -24.67
N THR A 354 3.82 -4.77 -25.23
CA THR A 354 2.99 -3.61 -24.86
C THR A 354 1.49 -3.93 -25.00
N ARG A 355 1.09 -4.57 -26.09
CA ARG A 355 -0.33 -4.96 -26.30
C ARG A 355 -0.81 -5.95 -25.26
N VAL A 356 0.01 -6.95 -24.91
CA VAL A 356 -0.33 -7.94 -23.89
C VAL A 356 -0.40 -7.29 -22.52
N VAL A 357 0.60 -6.46 -22.15
CA VAL A 357 0.63 -5.74 -20.87
C VAL A 357 -0.62 -4.88 -20.72
N ASN A 358 -0.98 -4.08 -21.74
CA ASN A 358 -2.15 -3.20 -21.68
C ASN A 358 -3.45 -3.99 -21.47
N ARG A 359 -3.63 -5.13 -22.15
CA ARG A 359 -4.81 -5.97 -21.97
C ARG A 359 -4.87 -6.60 -20.58
N VAL A 360 -3.75 -7.11 -20.09
CA VAL A 360 -3.64 -7.72 -18.77
C VAL A 360 -3.87 -6.68 -17.66
N THR A 361 -3.31 -5.48 -17.83
CA THR A 361 -3.51 -4.35 -16.92
C THR A 361 -4.97 -3.90 -16.86
N LEU A 362 -5.69 -3.90 -18.01
CA LEU A 362 -7.11 -3.58 -18.04
C LEU A 362 -7.92 -4.55 -17.17
N VAL A 363 -7.67 -5.86 -17.33
CA VAL A 363 -8.34 -6.88 -16.50
C VAL A 363 -8.03 -6.66 -15.03
N GLY A 364 -6.74 -6.41 -14.69
CA GLY A 364 -6.33 -6.11 -13.31
C GLY A 364 -7.03 -4.87 -12.75
N ALA A 365 -7.11 -3.78 -13.53
CA ALA A 365 -7.75 -2.54 -13.11
C ALA A 365 -9.27 -2.72 -12.85
N VAL A 366 -9.97 -3.48 -13.71
CA VAL A 366 -11.39 -3.83 -13.51
C VAL A 366 -11.56 -4.64 -12.22
N CYS A 367 -10.73 -5.68 -12.01
CA CYS A 367 -10.79 -6.48 -10.79
C CYS A 367 -10.57 -5.64 -9.53
N TYR A 368 -9.59 -4.73 -9.55
CA TYR A 368 -9.34 -3.83 -8.42
C TYR A 368 -10.44 -2.81 -8.20
N ALA A 369 -11.03 -2.27 -9.26
CA ALA A 369 -12.17 -1.36 -9.15
C ALA A 369 -13.37 -2.05 -8.48
N VAL A 370 -13.67 -3.29 -8.89
CA VAL A 370 -14.74 -4.10 -8.26
C VAL A 370 -14.42 -4.34 -6.79
N LEU A 371 -13.20 -4.79 -6.47
CA LEU A 371 -12.78 -5.03 -5.08
C LEU A 371 -12.84 -3.77 -4.21
N ALA A 372 -12.42 -2.64 -4.75
CA ALA A 372 -12.40 -1.36 -4.04
C ALA A 372 -13.82 -0.83 -3.75
N MET A 373 -14.80 -1.22 -4.56
CA MET A 373 -16.20 -0.84 -4.36
C MET A 373 -16.93 -1.72 -3.33
N VAL A 374 -16.43 -2.90 -3.01
CA VAL A 374 -17.09 -3.82 -2.04
C VAL A 374 -17.43 -3.14 -0.71
N PRO A 375 -16.53 -2.40 -0.02
CA PRO A 375 -16.86 -1.74 1.25
C PRO A 375 -17.94 -0.67 1.10
N VAL A 376 -17.94 0.06 -0.01
CA VAL A 376 -18.95 1.11 -0.28
C VAL A 376 -20.33 0.49 -0.45
N VAL A 377 -20.38 -0.61 -1.21
CA VAL A 377 -21.64 -1.38 -1.41
C VAL A 377 -22.12 -2.01 -0.10
N LEU A 378 -21.22 -2.60 0.69
CA LEU A 378 -21.55 -3.16 2.00
C LEU A 378 -22.14 -2.10 2.94
N GLN A 379 -21.57 -0.90 2.95
CA GLN A 379 -22.07 0.19 3.76
C GLN A 379 -23.46 0.67 3.29
N TRP A 380 -23.70 0.75 1.99
CA TRP A 380 -25.01 1.13 1.45
C TRP A 380 -26.11 0.11 1.79
N ILE A 381 -25.78 -1.21 1.70
CA ILE A 381 -26.74 -2.29 1.95
C ILE A 381 -27.00 -2.48 3.45
N PHE A 382 -25.95 -2.62 4.24
CA PHE A 382 -26.07 -3.00 5.64
C PHE A 382 -26.14 -1.81 6.61
N LYS A 383 -25.80 -0.60 6.14
CA LYS A 383 -25.70 0.64 6.96
C LYS A 383 -24.80 0.47 8.19
N VAL A 384 -23.83 -0.44 8.10
CA VAL A 384 -22.87 -0.75 9.15
C VAL A 384 -21.49 -0.32 8.69
N ASN A 385 -20.83 0.46 9.53
CA ASN A 385 -19.44 0.80 9.31
C ASN A 385 -18.56 -0.36 9.79
N VAL A 386 -18.41 -1.37 8.94
CA VAL A 386 -17.48 -2.47 9.22
C VAL A 386 -16.09 -1.92 9.02
N GLY A 387 -15.30 -1.75 10.09
CA GLY A 387 -13.92 -1.24 10.04
C GLY A 387 -12.97 -2.01 9.11
N PHE A 388 -13.46 -3.08 8.48
CA PHE A 388 -12.80 -3.88 7.46
C PHE A 388 -13.40 -3.60 6.08
N GLY A 389 -12.87 -2.59 5.39
CA GLY A 389 -13.20 -2.36 3.99
C GLY A 389 -12.44 -3.32 3.05
N GLY A 390 -12.99 -3.56 1.84
CA GLY A 390 -12.31 -4.36 0.81
C GLY A 390 -10.91 -3.84 0.47
N THR A 391 -10.69 -2.52 0.53
CA THR A 391 -9.37 -1.90 0.34
C THR A 391 -8.38 -2.33 1.41
N THR A 392 -8.81 -2.41 2.66
CA THR A 392 -8.01 -2.89 3.81
C THR A 392 -7.61 -4.35 3.62
N LEU A 393 -8.55 -5.20 3.15
CA LEU A 393 -8.28 -6.61 2.86
C LEU A 393 -7.33 -6.77 1.67
N ILE A 394 -7.47 -5.97 0.62
CA ILE A 394 -6.56 -6.00 -0.54
C ILE A 394 -5.13 -5.71 -0.08
N ILE A 395 -4.95 -4.70 0.80
CA ILE A 395 -3.64 -4.33 1.32
C ILE A 395 -3.07 -5.46 2.17
N VAL A 396 -3.84 -6.00 3.11
CA VAL A 396 -3.39 -7.09 3.99
C VAL A 396 -2.98 -8.33 3.19
N VAL A 397 -3.83 -8.79 2.28
CA VAL A 397 -3.56 -9.99 1.47
C VAL A 397 -2.40 -9.74 0.50
N GLY A 398 -2.35 -8.56 -0.12
CA GLY A 398 -1.26 -8.18 -1.02
C GLY A 398 0.09 -8.22 -0.30
N VAL A 399 0.18 -7.60 0.88
CA VAL A 399 1.41 -7.59 1.69
C VAL A 399 1.76 -9.00 2.18
N CYS A 400 0.78 -9.82 2.62
CA CYS A 400 1.03 -11.21 2.99
C CYS A 400 1.63 -12.02 1.83
N LEU A 401 1.10 -11.85 0.61
CA LEU A 401 1.63 -12.54 -0.58
C LEU A 401 3.04 -12.04 -0.93
N ASP A 402 3.30 -10.74 -0.78
CA ASP A 402 4.64 -10.18 -1.03
C ASP A 402 5.65 -10.67 0.00
N ILE A 403 5.26 -10.82 1.29
CA ILE A 403 6.10 -11.43 2.33
C ILE A 403 6.44 -12.88 1.96
N VAL A 404 5.45 -13.68 1.57
CA VAL A 404 5.66 -15.08 1.19
C VAL A 404 6.63 -15.18 0.01
N LYS A 405 6.44 -14.35 -1.03
CA LYS A 405 7.34 -14.30 -2.20
C LYS A 405 8.76 -13.86 -1.83
N ALA A 406 8.89 -12.88 -0.93
CA ALA A 406 10.19 -12.43 -0.45
C ALA A 406 10.92 -13.53 0.33
N LEU A 407 10.20 -14.28 1.19
CA LEU A 407 10.75 -15.43 1.92
C LEU A 407 11.15 -16.57 0.98
N GLU A 408 10.32 -16.91 -0.01
CA GLU A 408 10.64 -17.92 -1.04
C GLU A 408 11.91 -17.55 -1.80
N SER A 409 12.00 -16.30 -2.26
CA SER A 409 13.19 -15.82 -2.98
C SER A 409 14.45 -15.91 -2.14
N GLN A 410 14.40 -15.55 -0.85
CA GLN A 410 15.55 -15.65 0.04
C GLN A 410 15.95 -17.11 0.34
N LEU A 411 14.99 -18.02 0.45
CA LEU A 411 15.26 -19.47 0.62
C LEU A 411 15.91 -20.08 -0.63
N LEU A 412 15.42 -19.75 -1.84
CA LEU A 412 15.95 -20.24 -3.10
C LEU A 412 17.39 -19.79 -3.34
N MET A 413 17.71 -18.52 -3.05
CA MET A 413 19.08 -18.01 -3.20
C MET A 413 20.08 -18.74 -2.32
N ARG A 414 19.66 -19.31 -1.21
CA ARG A 414 20.53 -20.04 -0.29
C ARG A 414 20.76 -21.50 -0.68
N HIS A 415 19.74 -22.16 -1.20
CA HIS A 415 19.92 -23.52 -1.78
C HIS A 415 20.95 -23.52 -2.91
N TYR A 416 21.01 -22.42 -3.67
CA TYR A 416 22.00 -22.28 -4.76
C TYR A 416 23.43 -22.03 -4.25
N LYS A 417 23.60 -21.30 -3.12
CA LYS A 417 24.92 -21.09 -2.49
C LYS A 417 25.48 -22.36 -1.82
N GLY A 418 24.62 -23.23 -1.28
CA GLY A 418 25.04 -24.51 -0.72
C GLY A 418 25.64 -25.48 -1.77
N PHE A 419 25.14 -25.39 -3.01
CA PHE A 419 25.65 -26.21 -4.13
C PHE A 419 26.99 -25.75 -4.72
N LEU A 420 27.45 -24.53 -4.40
CA LEU A 420 28.70 -23.94 -4.89
C LEU A 420 29.84 -24.05 -3.87
N ASN A 421 29.55 -24.44 -2.63
CA ASN A 421 30.53 -24.58 -1.54
C ASN A 421 30.81 -26.05 -1.14
N ASP A 422 30.21 -27.01 -1.85
CA ASP A 422 30.57 -28.43 -1.88
C ASP A 422 31.29 -28.73 -3.22
#